data_efc75a6e129521af7c2a1c8d9ebb87ec
#
_entry.id   efc75a6e129521af7c2a1c8d9ebb87ec
#
_cell.length_a   1.000
_cell.length_b   1.000
_cell.length_c   1.000
_cell.angle_alpha   90.00
_cell.angle_beta   90.00
_cell.angle_gamma   90.00
#
_symmetry.space_group_name_H-M   'P 1'
#
loop_
_entity.id
_entity.type
_entity.pdbx_description
1 polymer ?
#
loop_
_entity_poly.entity_id
_entity_poly.type
_entity_poly.pdbx_seq_one_letter_code
_entity_poly.pdbx_strand_id
1 'polypeptide(L)'
;FDSMENAFEVLQDRLQHAVNPAERAELMPLLEELQTQLICLRRLGDQASDAATAALLHGTCVPQPIDLLGQLREFCSILQEEAAQYALPFTVTLQADGLDVLPTTGDVSLLNGLLTNLVSNTLAADRAAHIMLLCTPGRLCYRDNGPGLPPDAAALLTEGQWSERLLHAGGLGLPLVAAYTSAMGWALTVGEGPGMSLQFTLPAAPPLDGMVLTSPTERLADRQNRRRLIRRELAVLVADTSMQ
;
A
#
# COMPACT_ATOMS: atom_id res chain seq x y z
N PHE A 1 18.54 7.11 -5.26
CA PHE A 1 18.42 5.73 -4.74
C PHE A 1 18.97 4.72 -5.74
N ASP A 2 18.59 4.74 -7.01
CA ASP A 2 19.04 3.79 -8.04
C ASP A 2 20.58 3.71 -8.13
N SER A 3 21.29 4.84 -7.94
CA SER A 3 22.77 4.88 -7.90
C SER A 3 23.34 4.17 -6.66
N MET A 4 22.64 4.19 -5.52
CA MET A 4 23.06 3.50 -4.30
C MET A 4 22.80 2.00 -4.43
N GLU A 5 21.68 1.59 -5.00
CA GLU A 5 21.36 0.19 -5.28
C GLU A 5 22.38 -0.43 -6.24
N ASN A 6 22.70 0.25 -7.35
CA ASN A 6 23.73 -0.20 -8.27
C ASN A 6 25.13 -0.31 -7.61
N ALA A 7 25.49 0.65 -6.76
CA ALA A 7 26.76 0.59 -6.01
C ALA A 7 26.79 -0.59 -5.04
N PHE A 8 25.65 -0.89 -4.42
CA PHE A 8 25.49 -2.02 -3.51
C PHE A 8 25.60 -3.36 -4.25
N GLU A 9 24.94 -3.53 -5.39
CA GLU A 9 25.05 -4.74 -6.23
C GLU A 9 26.48 -4.99 -6.68
N VAL A 10 27.19 -3.94 -7.12
CA VAL A 10 28.61 -4.02 -7.50
C VAL A 10 29.48 -4.41 -6.31
N LEU A 11 29.18 -3.90 -5.11
CA LEU A 11 29.91 -4.24 -3.90
C LEU A 11 29.68 -5.71 -3.51
N GLN A 12 28.45 -6.17 -3.59
CA GLN A 12 28.06 -7.56 -3.30
C GLN A 12 28.75 -8.54 -4.27
N ASP A 13 28.74 -8.24 -5.57
CA ASP A 13 29.41 -9.06 -6.57
C ASP A 13 30.93 -9.12 -6.33
N ARG A 14 31.56 -7.98 -6.06
CA ARG A 14 33.00 -7.93 -5.75
C ARG A 14 33.36 -8.71 -4.50
N LEU A 15 32.60 -8.62 -3.43
CA LEU A 15 32.80 -9.36 -2.20
C LEU A 15 32.64 -10.88 -2.39
N GLN A 16 31.71 -11.30 -3.23
CA GLN A 16 31.54 -12.72 -3.57
C GLN A 16 32.81 -13.31 -4.26
N HIS A 17 33.50 -12.52 -5.03
CA HIS A 17 34.63 -12.98 -5.86
C HIS A 17 36.03 -12.66 -5.29
N ALA A 18 36.17 -11.67 -4.43
CA ALA A 18 37.46 -11.14 -3.99
C ALA A 18 37.89 -11.52 -2.57
N VAL A 19 36.95 -12.03 -1.72
CA VAL A 19 37.22 -12.25 -0.30
C VAL A 19 37.29 -13.74 0.02
N ASN A 20 38.11 -14.12 0.99
CA ASN A 20 38.21 -15.52 1.42
C ASN A 20 36.89 -15.98 2.10
N PRO A 21 36.62 -17.30 2.21
CA PRO A 21 35.36 -17.81 2.73
C PRO A 21 35.03 -17.37 4.18
N ALA A 22 36.06 -17.16 5.02
CA ALA A 22 35.87 -16.74 6.40
C ALA A 22 35.45 -15.27 6.49
N GLU A 23 36.14 -14.38 5.78
CA GLU A 23 35.79 -12.96 5.69
C GLU A 23 34.42 -12.75 5.02
N ARG A 24 34.07 -13.61 4.05
CA ARG A 24 32.74 -13.58 3.42
C ARG A 24 31.65 -13.89 4.44
N ALA A 25 31.84 -14.92 5.28
CA ALA A 25 30.86 -15.29 6.30
C ALA A 25 30.60 -14.17 7.34
N GLU A 26 31.60 -13.33 7.60
CA GLU A 26 31.45 -12.17 8.48
C GLU A 26 30.80 -10.96 7.78
N LEU A 27 31.09 -10.76 6.50
CA LEU A 27 30.63 -9.56 5.77
C LEU A 27 29.25 -9.71 5.16
N MET A 28 28.81 -10.93 4.80
CA MET A 28 27.50 -11.15 4.19
C MET A 28 26.33 -10.68 5.08
N PRO A 29 26.29 -10.98 6.40
CA PRO A 29 25.21 -10.48 7.25
C PRO A 29 25.16 -8.94 7.33
N LEU A 30 26.31 -8.28 7.33
CA LEU A 30 26.37 -6.81 7.34
C LEU A 30 25.88 -6.21 6.03
N LEU A 31 26.14 -6.88 4.90
CA LEU A 31 25.61 -6.46 3.61
C LEU A 31 24.09 -6.64 3.53
N GLU A 32 23.57 -7.75 4.03
CA GLU A 32 22.13 -7.99 4.08
C GLU A 32 21.42 -6.96 4.96
N GLU A 33 22.03 -6.60 6.10
CA GLU A 33 21.53 -5.53 6.95
C GLU A 33 21.54 -4.17 6.23
N LEU A 34 22.65 -3.82 5.56
CA LEU A 34 22.74 -2.59 4.76
C LEU A 34 21.72 -2.56 3.64
N GLN A 35 21.48 -3.68 2.95
CA GLN A 35 20.45 -3.78 1.92
C GLN A 35 19.07 -3.51 2.49
N THR A 36 18.74 -4.09 3.63
CA THR A 36 17.49 -3.86 4.34
C THR A 36 17.33 -2.39 4.72
N GLN A 37 18.37 -1.75 5.24
CA GLN A 37 18.35 -0.32 5.59
C GLN A 37 18.14 0.57 4.35
N LEU A 38 18.76 0.24 3.21
CA LEU A 38 18.57 0.95 1.95
C LEU A 38 17.12 0.84 1.44
N ILE A 39 16.54 -0.35 1.51
CA ILE A 39 15.13 -0.58 1.14
C ILE A 39 14.20 0.24 2.04
N CYS A 40 14.44 0.25 3.35
CA CYS A 40 13.68 1.06 4.30
C CYS A 40 13.80 2.56 4.03
N LEU A 41 15.00 3.06 3.79
CA LEU A 41 15.25 4.47 3.45
C LEU A 41 14.57 4.88 2.15
N ARG A 42 14.63 4.03 1.13
CA ARG A 42 13.91 4.27 -0.13
C ARG A 42 12.41 4.38 0.10
N ARG A 43 11.84 3.42 0.85
CA ARG A 43 10.42 3.46 1.21
C ARG A 43 10.03 4.76 1.92
N LEU A 44 10.82 5.19 2.91
CA LEU A 44 10.58 6.44 3.63
C LEU A 44 10.68 7.66 2.70
N GLY A 45 11.65 7.68 1.79
CA GLY A 45 11.79 8.75 0.79
C GLY A 45 10.58 8.81 -0.17
N ASP A 46 10.13 7.65 -0.66
CA ASP A 46 8.95 7.55 -1.52
C ASP A 46 7.68 7.98 -0.79
N GLN A 47 7.48 7.52 0.45
CA GLN A 47 6.36 7.94 1.29
C GLN A 47 6.39 9.44 1.59
N ALA A 48 7.55 10.02 1.84
CA ALA A 48 7.70 11.47 2.04
C ALA A 48 7.37 12.25 0.76
N SER A 49 7.77 11.76 -0.41
CA SER A 49 7.42 12.32 -1.70
C SER A 49 5.92 12.23 -1.98
N ASP A 50 5.33 11.07 -1.72
CA ASP A 50 3.88 10.84 -1.83
C ASP A 50 3.11 11.75 -0.88
N ALA A 51 3.60 11.94 0.35
CA ALA A 51 3.03 12.85 1.35
C ALA A 51 3.06 14.31 0.88
N ALA A 52 4.19 14.76 0.36
CA ALA A 52 4.32 16.12 -0.20
C ALA A 52 3.37 16.30 -1.40
N THR A 53 3.28 15.30 -2.26
CA THR A 53 2.36 15.29 -3.41
C THR A 53 0.91 15.31 -2.94
N ALA A 54 0.53 14.48 -1.97
CA ALA A 54 -0.83 14.44 -1.42
C ALA A 54 -1.22 15.78 -0.76
N ALA A 55 -0.30 16.44 -0.07
CA ALA A 55 -0.52 17.77 0.49
C ALA A 55 -0.75 18.84 -0.60
N LEU A 56 -0.05 18.73 -1.75
CA LEU A 56 -0.22 19.62 -2.90
C LEU A 56 -1.48 19.29 -3.70
N LEU A 57 -1.93 18.02 -3.70
CA LEU A 57 -3.12 17.57 -4.42
C LEU A 57 -4.43 18.04 -3.77
N HIS A 58 -4.40 18.59 -2.56
CA HIS A 58 -5.58 19.15 -1.90
C HIS A 58 -6.17 20.28 -2.75
N GLY A 59 -7.27 19.98 -3.47
CA GLY A 59 -7.94 20.88 -4.39
C GLY A 59 -7.49 20.83 -5.86
N THR A 60 -6.49 20.02 -6.23
CA THR A 60 -6.04 19.85 -7.63
C THR A 60 -6.43 18.51 -8.24
N CYS A 61 -6.70 17.50 -7.41
CA CYS A 61 -7.22 16.21 -7.87
C CYS A 61 -8.66 16.39 -8.36
N VAL A 62 -8.95 15.96 -9.56
CA VAL A 62 -10.30 15.89 -10.13
C VAL A 62 -10.71 14.43 -10.19
N PRO A 63 -11.46 13.92 -9.18
CA PRO A 63 -11.88 12.53 -9.16
C PRO A 63 -12.71 12.20 -10.41
N GLN A 64 -12.39 11.07 -11.02
CA GLN A 64 -13.07 10.57 -12.21
C GLN A 64 -14.02 9.42 -11.83
N PRO A 65 -15.08 9.17 -12.61
CA PRO A 65 -15.88 7.96 -12.43
C PRO A 65 -15.03 6.69 -12.62
N ILE A 66 -15.07 5.79 -11.65
CA ILE A 66 -14.35 4.51 -11.66
C ILE A 66 -15.28 3.37 -11.26
N ASP A 67 -15.02 2.16 -11.76
CA ASP A 67 -15.54 0.92 -11.18
C ASP A 67 -14.60 0.47 -10.05
N LEU A 68 -14.92 0.84 -8.83
CA LEU A 68 -14.09 0.49 -7.67
C LEU A 68 -13.95 -1.02 -7.50
N LEU A 69 -15.02 -1.79 -7.72
CA LEU A 69 -14.96 -3.25 -7.56
C LEU A 69 -14.01 -3.90 -8.56
N GLY A 70 -14.02 -3.44 -9.81
CA GLY A 70 -13.04 -3.88 -10.82
C GLY A 70 -11.61 -3.55 -10.42
N GLN A 71 -11.35 -2.35 -9.88
CA GLN A 71 -10.04 -1.95 -9.38
C GLN A 71 -9.56 -2.81 -8.20
N LEU A 72 -10.46 -3.11 -7.25
CA LEU A 72 -10.14 -3.94 -6.09
C LEU A 72 -9.88 -5.41 -6.48
N ARG A 73 -10.65 -5.97 -7.41
CA ARG A 73 -10.42 -7.33 -7.95
C ARG A 73 -9.01 -7.45 -8.54
N GLU A 74 -8.62 -6.47 -9.34
CA GLU A 74 -7.29 -6.44 -9.94
C GLU A 74 -6.18 -6.26 -8.90
N PHE A 75 -6.36 -5.36 -7.93
CA PHE A 75 -5.42 -5.15 -6.84
C PHE A 75 -5.21 -6.44 -6.04
N CYS A 76 -6.28 -7.09 -5.61
CA CYS A 76 -6.21 -8.35 -4.86
C CYS A 76 -5.55 -9.46 -5.67
N SER A 77 -5.84 -9.58 -6.98
CA SER A 77 -5.20 -10.57 -7.86
C SER A 77 -3.68 -10.37 -7.91
N ILE A 78 -3.22 -9.14 -8.14
CA ILE A 78 -1.79 -8.83 -8.19
C ILE A 78 -1.14 -9.06 -6.82
N LEU A 79 -1.79 -8.65 -5.74
CA LEU A 79 -1.27 -8.83 -4.39
C LEU A 79 -1.10 -10.32 -4.05
N GLN A 80 -2.06 -11.17 -4.40
CA GLN A 80 -1.98 -12.62 -4.23
C GLN A 80 -0.89 -13.25 -5.10
N GLU A 81 -0.76 -12.82 -6.38
CA GLU A 81 0.28 -13.27 -7.29
C GLU A 81 1.69 -13.00 -6.70
N GLU A 82 1.91 -11.77 -6.22
CA GLU A 82 3.18 -11.36 -5.64
C GLU A 82 3.44 -12.05 -4.28
N ALA A 83 2.42 -12.19 -3.43
CA ALA A 83 2.54 -12.93 -2.18
C ALA A 83 2.97 -14.38 -2.41
N ALA A 84 2.37 -15.05 -3.40
CA ALA A 84 2.74 -16.42 -3.76
C ALA A 84 4.18 -16.51 -4.30
N GLN A 85 4.63 -15.54 -5.09
CA GLN A 85 5.99 -15.48 -5.62
C GLN A 85 7.05 -15.39 -4.52
N TYR A 86 6.75 -14.66 -3.44
CA TYR A 86 7.67 -14.48 -2.30
C TYR A 86 7.38 -15.43 -1.13
N ALA A 87 6.46 -16.38 -1.30
CA ALA A 87 6.02 -17.31 -0.25
C ALA A 87 5.58 -16.62 1.05
N LEU A 88 4.95 -15.44 0.95
CA LEU A 88 4.45 -14.69 2.10
C LEU A 88 3.16 -15.32 2.64
N PRO A 89 3.02 -15.47 3.97
CA PRO A 89 1.94 -16.26 4.57
C PRO A 89 0.60 -15.53 4.72
N PHE A 90 0.49 -14.25 4.34
CA PHE A 90 -0.75 -13.50 4.47
C PHE A 90 -1.79 -13.87 3.41
N THR A 91 -3.04 -13.54 3.70
CA THR A 91 -4.15 -13.77 2.77
C THR A 91 -4.97 -12.48 2.58
N VAL A 92 -5.55 -12.31 1.39
CA VAL A 92 -6.48 -11.22 1.10
C VAL A 92 -7.76 -11.78 0.50
N THR A 93 -8.90 -11.30 1.01
CA THR A 93 -10.22 -11.65 0.49
C THR A 93 -11.00 -10.39 0.11
N LEU A 94 -11.74 -10.48 -0.99
CA LEU A 94 -12.65 -9.44 -1.45
C LEU A 94 -14.08 -9.99 -1.40
N GLN A 95 -14.95 -9.36 -0.64
CA GLN A 95 -16.37 -9.68 -0.53
C GLN A 95 -17.20 -8.54 -1.13
N ALA A 96 -18.11 -8.88 -2.02
CA ALA A 96 -18.95 -7.91 -2.72
C ALA A 96 -20.27 -8.59 -3.10
N ASP A 97 -21.03 -8.97 -2.08
CA ASP A 97 -22.23 -9.79 -2.22
C ASP A 97 -23.24 -9.18 -3.19
N GLY A 98 -23.47 -9.88 -4.30
CA GLY A 98 -24.42 -9.48 -5.33
C GLY A 98 -24.03 -8.26 -6.17
N LEU A 99 -22.81 -7.76 -6.04
CA LEU A 99 -22.32 -6.63 -6.84
C LEU A 99 -21.45 -7.12 -8.01
N ASP A 100 -21.81 -6.72 -9.23
CA ASP A 100 -20.95 -6.89 -10.41
C ASP A 100 -20.00 -5.71 -10.59
N VAL A 101 -20.49 -4.50 -10.31
CA VAL A 101 -19.75 -3.24 -10.38
C VAL A 101 -20.04 -2.38 -9.15
N LEU A 102 -19.11 -1.50 -8.79
CA LEU A 102 -19.31 -0.51 -7.74
C LEU A 102 -18.86 0.87 -8.23
N PRO A 103 -19.77 1.62 -8.89
CA PRO A 103 -19.43 2.93 -9.43
C PRO A 103 -19.24 3.96 -8.33
N THR A 104 -18.14 4.70 -8.40
CA THR A 104 -17.85 5.84 -7.53
C THR A 104 -17.00 6.85 -8.28
N THR A 105 -16.70 7.99 -7.67
CA THR A 105 -15.67 8.91 -8.14
C THR A 105 -14.38 8.71 -7.35
N GLY A 106 -13.25 8.74 -8.03
CA GLY A 106 -11.95 8.56 -7.41
C GLY A 106 -10.80 8.76 -8.41
N ASP A 107 -9.59 8.52 -7.94
CA ASP A 107 -8.38 8.49 -8.75
C ASP A 107 -7.69 7.13 -8.53
N VAL A 108 -7.37 6.43 -9.62
CA VAL A 108 -6.80 5.06 -9.57
C VAL A 108 -5.41 5.06 -8.92
N SER A 109 -4.62 6.11 -9.13
CA SER A 109 -3.28 6.22 -8.54
C SER A 109 -3.36 6.44 -7.03
N LEU A 110 -4.26 7.34 -6.58
CA LEU A 110 -4.50 7.59 -5.16
C LEU A 110 -5.10 6.34 -4.47
N LEU A 111 -6.02 5.64 -5.15
CA LEU A 111 -6.58 4.38 -4.65
C LEU A 111 -5.49 3.32 -4.47
N ASN A 112 -4.59 3.17 -5.44
CA ASN A 112 -3.47 2.23 -5.33
C ASN A 112 -2.56 2.60 -4.16
N GLY A 113 -2.21 3.88 -4.00
CA GLY A 113 -1.43 4.37 -2.86
C GLY A 113 -2.12 4.11 -1.52
N LEU A 114 -3.42 4.37 -1.43
CA LEU A 114 -4.23 4.09 -0.24
C LEU A 114 -4.19 2.62 0.13
N LEU A 115 -4.53 1.73 -0.80
CA LEU A 115 -4.57 0.28 -0.56
C LEU A 115 -3.19 -0.28 -0.20
N THR A 116 -2.15 0.18 -0.89
CA THR A 116 -0.77 -0.27 -0.65
C THR A 116 -0.30 0.14 0.76
N ASN A 117 -0.61 1.37 1.20
CA ASN A 117 -0.28 1.81 2.57
C ASN A 117 -1.06 1.03 3.63
N LEU A 118 -2.33 0.69 3.39
CA LEU A 118 -3.11 -0.14 4.32
C LEU A 118 -2.52 -1.54 4.44
N VAL A 119 -2.24 -2.20 3.32
CA VAL A 119 -1.62 -3.54 3.29
C VAL A 119 -0.26 -3.50 3.99
N SER A 120 0.57 -2.51 3.70
CA SER A 120 1.89 -2.36 4.31
C SER A 120 1.81 -2.19 5.83
N ASN A 121 0.87 -1.38 6.33
CA ASN A 121 0.66 -1.21 7.77
C ASN A 121 0.22 -2.52 8.44
N THR A 122 -0.72 -3.24 7.82
CA THR A 122 -1.16 -4.55 8.32
C THR A 122 -0.01 -5.53 8.39
N LEU A 123 0.77 -5.67 7.30
CA LEU A 123 1.86 -6.66 7.22
C LEU A 123 3.08 -6.28 8.08
N ALA A 124 3.27 -4.99 8.38
CA ALA A 124 4.26 -4.54 9.36
C ALA A 124 3.88 -4.96 10.80
N ALA A 125 2.59 -5.04 11.10
CA ALA A 125 2.09 -5.47 12.41
C ALA A 125 1.97 -6.99 12.53
N ASP A 126 1.52 -7.68 11.48
CA ASP A 126 1.39 -9.13 11.40
C ASP A 126 1.62 -9.64 9.97
N ARG A 127 2.72 -10.36 9.75
CA ARG A 127 3.09 -10.90 8.43
C ARG A 127 2.19 -12.04 7.96
N ALA A 128 1.47 -12.68 8.85
CA ALA A 128 0.52 -13.74 8.57
C ALA A 128 -0.94 -13.25 8.60
N ALA A 129 -1.14 -11.93 8.51
CA ALA A 129 -2.45 -11.31 8.60
C ALA A 129 -3.45 -11.81 7.56
N HIS A 130 -4.71 -11.80 7.95
CA HIS A 130 -5.83 -11.95 7.03
C HIS A 130 -6.46 -10.58 6.76
N ILE A 131 -6.38 -10.14 5.51
CA ILE A 131 -6.93 -8.86 5.04
C ILE A 131 -8.27 -9.14 4.37
N MET A 132 -9.29 -8.37 4.73
CA MET A 132 -10.63 -8.44 4.14
C MET A 132 -11.04 -7.07 3.60
N LEU A 133 -11.42 -7.04 2.33
CA LEU A 133 -12.09 -5.92 1.68
C LEU A 133 -13.57 -6.27 1.51
N LEU A 134 -14.45 -5.50 2.12
CA LEU A 134 -15.89 -5.68 2.01
C LEU A 134 -16.51 -4.49 1.28
N CYS A 135 -17.17 -4.77 0.15
CA CYS A 135 -17.84 -3.78 -0.67
C CYS A 135 -19.37 -3.89 -0.50
N THR A 136 -20.00 -2.78 -0.21
CA THR A 136 -21.45 -2.61 -0.26
C THR A 136 -21.80 -1.33 -1.03
N PRO A 137 -23.03 -1.13 -1.49
CA PRO A 137 -23.40 0.09 -2.19
C PRO A 137 -22.99 1.36 -1.40
N GLY A 138 -22.14 2.20 -2.02
CA GLY A 138 -21.63 3.44 -1.42
C GLY A 138 -20.60 3.26 -0.30
N ARG A 139 -20.07 2.06 -0.07
CA ARG A 139 -19.09 1.80 1.02
C ARG A 139 -18.04 0.79 0.63
N LEU A 140 -16.81 1.05 1.10
CA LEU A 140 -15.71 0.09 1.17
C LEU A 140 -15.30 -0.05 2.62
N CYS A 141 -15.16 -1.28 3.12
CA CYS A 141 -14.53 -1.56 4.41
C CYS A 141 -13.22 -2.32 4.18
N TYR A 142 -12.16 -1.86 4.83
CA TYR A 142 -10.90 -2.58 4.99
C TYR A 142 -10.82 -3.13 6.41
N ARG A 143 -10.52 -4.40 6.56
CA ARG A 143 -10.32 -5.05 7.87
C ARG A 143 -9.12 -5.96 7.82
N ASP A 144 -8.44 -6.08 8.96
CA ASP A 144 -7.47 -7.12 9.21
C ASP A 144 -7.70 -7.80 10.56
N ASN A 145 -6.95 -8.84 10.85
CA ASN A 145 -6.97 -9.56 12.12
C ASN A 145 -5.78 -9.22 13.01
N GLY A 146 -5.06 -8.13 12.74
CA GLY A 146 -3.90 -7.69 13.50
C GLY A 146 -4.26 -7.04 14.85
N PRO A 147 -3.30 -6.35 15.48
CA PRO A 147 -3.49 -5.74 16.81
C PRO A 147 -4.42 -4.50 16.80
N GLY A 148 -4.84 -4.03 15.63
CA GLY A 148 -5.65 -2.82 15.49
C GLY A 148 -4.84 -1.54 15.48
N LEU A 149 -5.55 -0.40 15.42
CA LEU A 149 -4.95 0.92 15.47
C LEU A 149 -4.70 1.35 16.92
N PRO A 150 -3.58 2.04 17.20
CA PRO A 150 -3.41 2.74 18.46
C PRO A 150 -4.57 3.73 18.68
N PRO A 151 -5.10 3.89 19.92
CA PRO A 151 -6.25 4.76 20.18
C PRO A 151 -6.05 6.19 19.68
N ASP A 152 -4.86 6.74 19.85
CA ASP A 152 -4.52 8.10 19.39
C ASP A 152 -4.55 8.21 17.86
N ALA A 153 -4.07 7.17 17.14
CA ALA A 153 -4.10 7.13 15.69
C ALA A 153 -5.55 7.01 15.16
N ALA A 154 -6.39 6.22 15.81
CA ALA A 154 -7.79 6.07 15.46
C ALA A 154 -8.56 7.40 15.59
N ALA A 155 -8.36 8.13 16.68
CA ALA A 155 -8.97 9.44 16.88
C ALA A 155 -8.55 10.46 15.82
N LEU A 156 -7.24 10.54 15.54
CA LEU A 156 -6.68 11.47 14.55
C LEU A 156 -7.10 11.15 13.11
N LEU A 157 -7.25 9.85 12.77
CA LEU A 157 -7.78 9.45 11.45
C LEU A 157 -9.23 9.90 11.25
N THR A 158 -10.04 9.85 12.31
CA THR A 158 -11.44 10.26 12.26
C THR A 158 -11.57 11.79 12.08
N GLU A 159 -10.61 12.58 12.57
CA GLU A 159 -10.56 14.02 12.34
C GLU A 159 -10.34 14.39 10.85
N GLY A 160 -9.89 13.43 10.03
CA GLY A 160 -9.79 13.56 8.56
C GLY A 160 -8.76 14.57 8.06
N GLN A 161 -7.87 15.06 8.93
CA GLN A 161 -6.87 16.05 8.60
C GLN A 161 -5.45 15.49 8.71
N TRP A 162 -4.62 15.87 7.74
CA TRP A 162 -3.18 15.70 7.86
C TRP A 162 -2.69 16.43 9.11
N SER A 163 -2.02 15.74 10.02
CA SER A 163 -1.42 16.34 11.19
C SER A 163 -0.08 15.69 11.55
N GLU A 164 0.86 16.49 12.08
CA GLU A 164 2.11 15.96 12.63
C GLU A 164 1.86 14.94 13.76
N ARG A 165 0.74 15.09 14.48
CA ARG A 165 0.34 14.15 15.53
C ARG A 165 0.05 12.76 15.00
N LEU A 166 -0.62 12.65 13.82
CA LEU A 166 -0.88 11.38 13.18
C LEU A 166 0.42 10.72 12.69
N LEU A 167 1.39 11.53 12.25
CA LEU A 167 2.72 11.06 11.88
C LEU A 167 3.44 10.40 13.06
N HIS A 168 3.35 11.00 14.26
CA HIS A 168 3.97 10.45 15.45
C HIS A 168 3.26 9.20 15.98
N ALA A 169 1.95 9.11 15.78
CA ALA A 169 1.14 7.98 16.26
C ALA A 169 1.22 6.72 15.38
N GLY A 170 1.38 6.88 14.07
CA GLY A 170 1.27 5.77 13.12
C GLY A 170 2.28 5.76 11.96
N GLY A 171 3.33 6.58 12.02
CA GLY A 171 4.26 6.74 10.90
C GLY A 171 3.61 7.45 9.70
N LEU A 172 4.28 7.41 8.54
CA LEU A 172 3.81 8.10 7.32
C LEU A 172 2.59 7.45 6.65
N GLY A 173 2.35 6.15 6.86
CA GLY A 173 1.30 5.42 6.16
C GLY A 173 -0.12 5.90 6.46
N LEU A 174 -0.47 6.13 7.73
CA LEU A 174 -1.80 6.59 8.14
C LEU A 174 -2.12 8.02 7.68
N PRO A 175 -1.20 9.00 7.81
CA PRO A 175 -1.37 10.32 7.19
C PRO A 175 -1.64 10.26 5.67
N LEU A 176 -0.96 9.38 4.94
CA LEU A 176 -1.20 9.17 3.51
C LEU A 176 -2.59 8.60 3.23
N VAL A 177 -3.04 7.62 4.02
CA VAL A 177 -4.41 7.10 3.93
C VAL A 177 -5.45 8.22 4.09
N ALA A 178 -5.28 9.08 5.11
CA ALA A 178 -6.17 10.22 5.33
C ALA A 178 -6.13 11.23 4.17
N ALA A 179 -4.93 11.57 3.68
CA ALA A 179 -4.74 12.51 2.58
C ALA A 179 -5.34 12.00 1.25
N TYR A 180 -5.10 10.75 0.89
CA TYR A 180 -5.65 10.15 -0.33
C TYR A 180 -7.19 10.07 -0.27
N THR A 181 -7.72 9.67 0.88
CA THR A 181 -9.17 9.60 1.12
C THR A 181 -9.81 10.97 0.95
N SER A 182 -9.24 11.99 1.57
CA SER A 182 -9.70 13.37 1.47
C SER A 182 -9.60 13.93 0.04
N ALA A 183 -8.48 13.67 -0.66
CA ALA A 183 -8.28 14.12 -2.04
C ALA A 183 -9.28 13.51 -3.02
N MET A 184 -9.73 12.25 -2.78
CA MET A 184 -10.78 11.61 -3.55
C MET A 184 -12.21 12.06 -3.16
N GLY A 185 -12.35 12.88 -2.12
CA GLY A 185 -13.65 13.29 -1.58
C GLY A 185 -14.39 12.16 -0.86
N TRP A 186 -13.66 11.14 -0.40
CA TRP A 186 -14.23 10.05 0.39
C TRP A 186 -14.24 10.41 1.87
N ALA A 187 -15.23 9.92 2.63
CA ALA A 187 -15.23 10.05 4.07
C ALA A 187 -14.67 8.78 4.71
N LEU A 188 -13.77 8.95 5.70
CA LEU A 188 -13.13 7.87 6.44
C LEU A 188 -13.65 7.84 7.87
N THR A 189 -14.01 6.65 8.34
CA THR A 189 -14.34 6.38 9.75
C THR A 189 -13.63 5.12 10.23
N VAL A 190 -13.25 5.11 11.51
CA VAL A 190 -12.69 3.92 12.15
C VAL A 190 -13.82 3.06 12.67
N GLY A 191 -13.84 1.78 12.28
CA GLY A 191 -14.83 0.81 12.74
C GLY A 191 -14.40 0.11 14.02
N GLU A 192 -15.33 -0.55 14.67
CA GLU A 192 -15.08 -1.39 15.84
C GLU A 192 -14.72 -2.83 15.42
N GLY A 193 -14.01 -3.52 16.28
CA GLY A 193 -13.69 -4.94 16.13
C GLY A 193 -12.22 -5.28 16.42
N PRO A 194 -11.87 -6.56 16.38
CA PRO A 194 -10.48 -6.97 16.46
C PRO A 194 -9.76 -6.55 15.18
N GLY A 195 -8.51 -6.11 15.32
CA GLY A 195 -7.70 -5.66 14.20
C GLY A 195 -8.01 -4.24 13.73
N MET A 196 -7.38 -3.82 12.64
CA MET A 196 -7.67 -2.54 12.00
C MET A 196 -8.96 -2.64 11.20
N SER A 197 -9.89 -1.72 11.45
CA SER A 197 -11.17 -1.62 10.73
C SER A 197 -11.38 -0.19 10.27
N LEU A 198 -11.37 0.01 8.95
CA LEU A 198 -11.56 1.31 8.32
C LEU A 198 -12.74 1.25 7.36
N GLN A 199 -13.63 2.24 7.45
CA GLN A 199 -14.79 2.38 6.57
C GLN A 199 -14.64 3.64 5.73
N PHE A 200 -14.78 3.47 4.41
CA PHE A 200 -14.78 4.54 3.43
C PHE A 200 -16.20 4.71 2.89
N THR A 201 -16.77 5.88 3.09
CA THR A 201 -18.02 6.27 2.44
C THR A 201 -17.70 6.87 1.08
N LEU A 202 -18.28 6.31 0.05
CA LEU A 202 -17.96 6.60 -1.35
C LEU A 202 -18.94 7.61 -1.92
N PRO A 203 -18.48 8.65 -2.65
CA PRO A 203 -19.34 9.53 -3.41
C PRO A 203 -20.13 8.76 -4.47
N ALA A 204 -21.35 9.19 -4.73
CA ALA A 204 -22.13 8.65 -5.84
C ALA A 204 -21.46 9.03 -7.18
N ALA A 205 -21.27 8.06 -8.06
CA ALA A 205 -20.87 8.32 -9.44
C ALA A 205 -22.08 8.29 -10.37
N PRO A 206 -22.02 8.99 -11.50
CA PRO A 206 -22.99 8.80 -12.58
C PRO A 206 -22.90 7.34 -13.07
N PRO A 207 -24.02 6.80 -13.63
CA PRO A 207 -23.98 5.45 -14.23
C PRO A 207 -22.86 5.33 -15.25
N LEU A 208 -22.17 4.20 -15.25
CA LEU A 208 -21.05 3.94 -16.19
C LEU A 208 -21.52 3.61 -17.61
N ASP A 209 -22.82 3.74 -17.90
CA ASP A 209 -23.42 3.44 -19.19
C ASP A 209 -22.78 4.27 -20.32
N GLY A 210 -22.12 3.57 -21.24
CA GLY A 210 -21.47 4.16 -22.41
C GLY A 210 -20.10 4.78 -22.16
N MET A 211 -19.56 4.76 -20.97
CA MET A 211 -18.19 5.18 -20.70
C MET A 211 -17.20 4.09 -21.13
N VAL A 212 -16.30 4.43 -22.03
CA VAL A 212 -15.12 3.60 -22.31
C VAL A 212 -14.17 3.74 -21.13
N LEU A 213 -14.29 2.83 -20.18
CA LEU A 213 -13.41 2.75 -19.02
C LEU A 213 -12.01 2.35 -19.49
N THR A 214 -11.18 3.29 -19.83
CA THR A 214 -9.76 3.12 -20.17
C THR A 214 -9.43 2.24 -21.38
N SER A 215 -8.48 2.66 -22.19
CA SER A 215 -7.98 1.86 -23.32
C SER A 215 -7.22 0.63 -22.81
N PRO A 216 -7.06 -0.45 -23.64
CA PRO A 216 -6.25 -1.62 -23.24
C PRO A 216 -4.81 -1.26 -22.86
N THR A 217 -4.24 -0.24 -23.48
CA THR A 217 -2.86 0.23 -23.19
C THR A 217 -2.78 0.93 -21.84
N GLU A 218 -3.77 1.76 -21.50
CA GLU A 218 -3.86 2.43 -20.19
C GLU A 218 -4.04 1.39 -19.06
N ARG A 219 -4.91 0.39 -19.27
CA ARG A 219 -5.07 -0.72 -18.31
C ARG A 219 -3.78 -1.48 -18.07
N LEU A 220 -2.98 -1.72 -19.12
CA LEU A 220 -1.70 -2.42 -18.98
C LEU A 220 -0.69 -1.57 -18.19
N ALA A 221 -0.62 -0.27 -18.46
CA ALA A 221 0.24 0.66 -17.73
C ALA A 221 -0.16 0.76 -16.25
N ASP A 222 -1.44 0.87 -15.96
CA ASP A 222 -1.98 0.90 -14.59
C ASP A 222 -1.67 -0.38 -13.83
N ARG A 223 -1.85 -1.55 -14.49
CA ARG A 223 -1.51 -2.85 -13.91
C ARG A 223 -0.01 -2.97 -13.60
N GLN A 224 0.86 -2.50 -14.49
CA GLN A 224 2.31 -2.50 -14.25
C GLN A 224 2.70 -1.57 -13.11
N ASN A 225 2.12 -0.38 -13.03
CA ASN A 225 2.37 0.56 -11.94
C ASN A 225 1.90 -0.02 -10.60
N ARG A 226 0.70 -0.60 -10.55
CA ARG A 226 0.18 -1.27 -9.36
C ARG A 226 1.09 -2.40 -8.90
N ARG A 227 1.55 -3.24 -9.83
CA ARG A 227 2.48 -4.32 -9.53
C ARG A 227 3.81 -3.80 -8.96
N ARG A 228 4.36 -2.71 -9.50
CA ARG A 228 5.57 -2.07 -8.97
C ARG A 228 5.39 -1.56 -7.55
N LEU A 229 4.26 -0.90 -7.28
CA LEU A 229 3.94 -0.41 -5.93
C LEU A 229 3.85 -1.56 -4.92
N ILE A 230 3.09 -2.60 -5.25
CA ILE A 230 2.94 -3.78 -4.40
C ILE A 230 4.30 -4.46 -4.15
N ARG A 231 5.10 -4.70 -5.19
CA ARG A 231 6.44 -5.31 -5.05
C ARG A 231 7.35 -4.51 -4.15
N ARG A 232 7.36 -3.20 -4.30
CA ARG A 232 8.16 -2.30 -3.48
C ARG A 232 7.85 -2.47 -1.98
N GLU A 233 6.58 -2.53 -1.63
CA GLU A 233 6.16 -2.70 -0.24
C GLU A 233 6.44 -4.12 0.29
N LEU A 234 6.21 -5.15 -0.52
CA LEU A 234 6.47 -6.53 -0.13
C LEU A 234 7.98 -6.84 -0.03
N ALA A 235 8.83 -6.15 -0.80
CA ALA A 235 10.28 -6.32 -0.75
C ALA A 235 10.86 -6.04 0.64
N VAL A 236 10.32 -5.07 1.37
CA VAL A 236 10.70 -4.76 2.75
C VAL A 236 10.47 -5.96 3.67
N LEU A 237 9.32 -6.63 3.51
CA LEU A 237 8.95 -7.81 4.32
C LEU A 237 9.85 -9.02 4.02
N VAL A 238 10.25 -9.19 2.75
CA VAL A 238 11.16 -10.27 2.33
C VAL A 238 12.56 -10.03 2.89
N ALA A 239 13.07 -8.81 2.82
CA ALA A 239 14.38 -8.46 3.34
C ALA A 239 14.50 -8.74 4.86
N ASP A 240 13.47 -8.40 5.64
CA ASP A 240 13.44 -8.68 7.07
C ASP A 240 13.36 -10.19 7.42
N THR A 241 12.87 -11.05 6.51
CA THR A 241 12.76 -12.50 6.76
C THR A 241 14.12 -13.19 6.63
N SER A 242 15.04 -12.60 5.88
CA SER A 242 16.39 -13.12 5.69
C SER A 242 17.29 -12.94 6.93
N MET A 243 16.81 -12.20 7.96
CA MET A 243 17.56 -11.87 9.17
C MET A 243 17.13 -12.66 10.42
N GLN A 244 16.13 -13.56 10.32
CA GLN A 244 15.68 -14.46 11.39
C GLN A 244 16.11 -15.90 11.10
#